data_cf62e951ad42877ca5d1d89d870e6efa
#
_entry.id   cf62e951ad42877ca5d1d89d870e6efa
#
_cell.length_a   1.000
_cell.length_b   1.000
_cell.length_c   1.000
_cell.angle_alpha   90.00
_cell.angle_beta   90.00
_cell.angle_gamma   90.00
#
_symmetry.space_group_name_H-M   'P 1'
#
loop_
_entity.id
_entity.type
_entity.pdbx_description
1 polymer ?
#
loop_
_entity_poly.entity_id
_entity_poly.type
_entity_poly.pdbx_seq_one_letter_code
_entity_poly.pdbx_strand_id
1 'polypeptide(L)'
;VTGFASLAVGLRTGAGLALATALATSPVIAAQAPATAPTSQSPLKSVHEKPRLFVLTDIGGDPDDQESMVRLMTYANQVDIEGLVATTVKGEVNPRLITDIVDTYGKVRDNLEQHERGFPAADALKAVVSQALVPDGKTAIGAGKDSPGSDLLIKAVDRDDPRPVWVTVWGGPTVLGQALWKVRQTRSKAALAKFVSKLRVYAISDQDDSGPWIRREFPDLHYIVSPGVSFHMSTWIGIGGDNFHGRFGGADEHLVSNEWLNQNVRAKGPLGAAYPGWKFQMEGDTPSFLNLIDNGLSDPDHPEWGGWGGRYELYTPRKERWFLEPETRPIWTNVMDEVQGRDGEWHTTNHATIWRWREAFQNDFAARMDWTIKAYKDANHPPVPKLETPDYIVAKPGDRIDLSAVGSTDPDGDALSYEWFCYEEAGTRGMTSSASGVKLDINNADQPKAWLTVKTTRVVPPGTGTMHIILAVTDHGFPRLTRYKRVIIDVK
;
A
#
# COMPACT_ATOMS: atom_id res chain seq x y z
N VAL A 1 30.79 19.85 45.79
CA VAL A 1 31.44 19.42 47.04
C VAL A 1 31.25 17.91 47.13
N THR A 2 32.34 17.19 46.78
CA THR A 2 32.97 15.98 47.35
C THR A 2 32.03 14.86 47.84
N GLY A 3 32.19 13.59 47.47
CA GLY A 3 33.34 12.74 47.67
C GLY A 3 33.20 11.34 47.08
N PHE A 4 34.29 10.85 46.68
CA PHE A 4 34.61 9.49 46.27
C PHE A 4 34.58 8.50 47.46
N ALA A 5 34.19 7.23 47.18
CA ALA A 5 34.69 6.11 47.95
C ALA A 5 34.79 4.87 47.05
N SER A 6 36.02 4.47 46.82
CA SER A 6 36.50 3.20 46.26
C SER A 6 36.61 2.18 47.36
N LEU A 7 36.31 0.92 47.10
CA LEU A 7 36.85 -0.20 47.89
C LEU A 7 37.15 -1.40 46.99
N ALA A 8 38.35 -1.90 47.17
CA ALA A 8 38.99 -2.96 46.40
C ALA A 8 39.00 -4.30 47.15
N VAL A 9 39.20 -5.37 46.38
CA VAL A 9 40.03 -6.58 46.60
C VAL A 9 39.57 -7.66 47.56
N GLY A 10 39.58 -8.88 47.05
CA GLY A 10 39.56 -10.13 47.81
C GLY A 10 39.78 -11.36 46.93
N LEU A 11 41.02 -11.61 46.54
CA LEU A 11 41.49 -12.93 46.04
C LEU A 11 41.47 -13.96 47.14
N ARG A 12 41.02 -15.19 46.85
CA ARG A 12 41.54 -16.40 47.49
C ARG A 12 41.58 -17.60 46.55
N THR A 13 42.73 -18.16 46.44
CA THR A 13 43.24 -19.37 45.79
C THR A 13 42.75 -20.65 46.48
N GLY A 14 42.58 -21.73 45.73
CA GLY A 14 42.43 -23.10 46.26
C GLY A 14 42.57 -24.12 45.14
N ALA A 15 43.71 -24.76 45.05
CA ALA A 15 44.04 -25.83 44.12
C ALA A 15 43.47 -27.18 44.57
N GLY A 16 43.11 -28.02 43.61
CA GLY A 16 42.79 -29.43 43.85
C GLY A 16 42.90 -30.20 42.51
N LEU A 17 44.05 -30.87 42.36
CA LEU A 17 44.39 -31.76 41.25
C LEU A 17 43.74 -33.13 41.47
N ALA A 18 42.97 -33.63 40.51
CA ALA A 18 42.62 -35.05 40.42
C ALA A 18 42.75 -35.50 38.95
N LEU A 19 43.74 -36.35 38.70
CA LEU A 19 44.02 -37.00 37.44
C LEU A 19 43.08 -38.23 37.30
N ALA A 20 42.28 -38.24 36.24
CA ALA A 20 41.54 -39.45 35.82
C ALA A 20 41.82 -39.68 34.34
N THR A 21 42.55 -40.73 34.04
CA THR A 21 42.81 -41.27 32.70
C THR A 21 41.53 -41.95 32.18
N ALA A 22 40.96 -41.46 31.10
CA ALA A 22 39.92 -42.12 30.36
C ALA A 22 40.41 -42.41 28.90
N LEU A 23 40.31 -43.67 28.55
CA LEU A 23 40.58 -44.22 27.21
C LEU A 23 39.69 -43.60 26.17
N ALA A 24 40.29 -43.03 25.12
CA ALA A 24 39.58 -42.48 23.97
C ALA A 24 39.17 -43.57 22.99
N THR A 25 37.89 -43.82 22.86
CA THR A 25 37.31 -44.50 21.65
C THR A 25 36.90 -43.42 20.68
N SER A 26 37.55 -43.38 19.52
CA SER A 26 37.19 -42.45 18.43
C SER A 26 35.86 -42.86 17.78
N PRO A 27 34.86 -41.97 17.66
CA PRO A 27 33.69 -42.25 16.85
C PRO A 27 34.04 -42.02 15.37
N VAL A 28 33.67 -42.99 14.55
CA VAL A 28 33.65 -42.88 13.09
C VAL A 28 32.67 -41.78 12.70
N ILE A 29 33.19 -40.68 12.18
CA ILE A 29 32.36 -39.59 11.60
C ILE A 29 31.80 -40.10 10.30
N ALA A 30 30.52 -40.40 10.28
CA ALA A 30 29.73 -40.58 9.04
C ALA A 30 29.71 -39.21 8.32
N ALA A 31 30.22 -39.19 7.09
CA ALA A 31 30.13 -38.01 6.22
C ALA A 31 28.67 -37.66 5.99
N GLN A 32 28.22 -36.55 6.56
CA GLN A 32 26.95 -35.93 6.22
C GLN A 32 27.01 -35.44 4.76
N ALA A 33 26.03 -35.85 3.97
CA ALA A 33 25.79 -35.29 2.66
C ALA A 33 25.65 -33.75 2.76
N PRO A 34 26.16 -32.98 1.79
CA PRO A 34 26.03 -31.53 1.84
C PRO A 34 24.55 -31.15 1.89
N ALA A 35 24.20 -30.40 2.93
CA ALA A 35 22.88 -29.80 3.05
C ALA A 35 22.65 -28.95 1.80
N THR A 36 21.61 -29.28 1.03
CA THR A 36 21.14 -28.41 -0.04
C THR A 36 20.85 -27.03 0.54
N ALA A 37 21.54 -26.01 0.05
CA ALA A 37 21.29 -24.63 0.43
C ALA A 37 19.78 -24.35 0.21
N PRO A 38 19.11 -23.68 1.15
CA PRO A 38 17.72 -23.30 0.95
C PRO A 38 17.66 -22.44 -0.32
N THR A 39 16.90 -22.87 -1.32
CA THR A 39 16.54 -22.05 -2.46
C THR A 39 15.81 -20.84 -1.91
N SER A 40 16.44 -19.66 -1.96
CA SER A 40 15.81 -18.40 -1.61
C SER A 40 14.65 -18.20 -2.58
N GLN A 41 13.42 -18.35 -2.06
CA GLN A 41 12.23 -18.06 -2.84
C GLN A 41 12.05 -16.55 -2.92
N SER A 42 11.60 -16.07 -4.09
CA SER A 42 11.22 -14.67 -4.27
C SER A 42 10.15 -14.27 -3.25
N PRO A 43 10.28 -13.14 -2.55
CA PRO A 43 9.23 -12.61 -1.70
C PRO A 43 8.04 -12.08 -2.51
N LEU A 44 8.19 -11.91 -3.83
CA LEU A 44 7.15 -11.45 -4.73
C LEU A 44 6.13 -12.56 -5.01
N LYS A 45 4.86 -12.23 -4.93
CA LYS A 45 3.79 -13.18 -5.25
C LYS A 45 3.79 -13.51 -6.74
N SER A 46 3.80 -14.78 -7.09
CA SER A 46 3.80 -15.26 -8.47
C SER A 46 2.42 -15.22 -9.15
N VAL A 47 1.34 -15.11 -8.39
CA VAL A 47 -0.06 -15.07 -8.87
C VAL A 47 -0.80 -13.99 -8.11
N HIS A 48 -1.29 -13.00 -8.84
CA HIS A 48 -2.12 -11.94 -8.26
C HIS A 48 -3.57 -12.42 -8.20
N GLU A 49 -3.98 -12.91 -7.03
CA GLU A 49 -5.39 -13.09 -6.73
C GLU A 49 -6.00 -11.73 -6.41
N LYS A 50 -7.21 -11.46 -6.91
CA LYS A 50 -7.90 -10.19 -6.62
C LYS A 50 -7.99 -9.95 -5.12
N PRO A 51 -7.56 -8.79 -4.59
CA PRO A 51 -7.77 -8.45 -3.19
C PRO A 51 -9.26 -8.37 -2.87
N ARG A 52 -9.64 -8.80 -1.66
CA ARG A 52 -11.01 -8.65 -1.16
C ARG A 52 -11.13 -7.28 -0.49
N LEU A 53 -12.06 -6.46 -0.97
CA LEU A 53 -12.20 -5.06 -0.55
C LEU A 53 -13.50 -4.82 0.19
N PHE A 54 -13.42 -4.10 1.32
CA PHE A 54 -14.55 -3.63 2.11
C PHE A 54 -14.37 -2.13 2.42
N VAL A 55 -15.26 -1.29 1.91
CA VAL A 55 -15.16 0.17 1.99
C VAL A 55 -16.04 0.71 3.11
N LEU A 56 -15.48 1.55 3.97
CA LEU A 56 -16.20 2.37 4.94
C LEU A 56 -16.07 3.84 4.52
N THR A 57 -17.16 4.47 4.08
CA THR A 57 -17.17 5.80 3.46
C THR A 57 -18.17 6.72 4.16
N ASP A 58 -17.76 7.91 4.54
CA ASP A 58 -18.68 8.97 5.05
C ASP A 58 -19.21 9.84 3.91
N ILE A 59 -19.52 9.18 2.79
CA ILE A 59 -20.04 9.77 1.56
C ILE A 59 -21.21 10.73 1.82
N GLY A 60 -21.08 11.94 1.24
CA GLY A 60 -22.03 13.04 1.45
C GLY A 60 -21.50 14.12 2.39
N GLY A 61 -20.30 13.94 2.95
CA GLY A 61 -19.53 14.94 3.65
C GLY A 61 -18.89 15.95 2.69
N ASP A 62 -17.64 15.73 2.39
CA ASP A 62 -16.92 16.42 1.33
C ASP A 62 -17.07 15.62 0.00
N PRO A 63 -16.76 16.20 -1.16
CA PRO A 63 -16.98 15.51 -2.44
C PRO A 63 -16.01 14.37 -2.73
N ASP A 64 -14.90 14.23 -2.02
CA ASP A 64 -13.81 13.31 -2.29
C ASP A 64 -14.20 11.83 -2.19
N ASP A 65 -15.11 11.45 -1.27
CA ASP A 65 -15.72 10.11 -1.22
C ASP A 65 -16.45 9.75 -2.54
N GLN A 66 -17.22 10.70 -3.08
CA GLN A 66 -17.93 10.48 -4.34
C GLN A 66 -16.96 10.37 -5.51
N GLU A 67 -15.91 11.21 -5.52
CA GLU A 67 -14.83 11.15 -6.51
C GLU A 67 -14.12 9.80 -6.45
N SER A 68 -13.71 9.38 -5.26
CA SER A 68 -13.03 8.11 -4.99
C SER A 68 -13.92 6.91 -5.35
N MET A 69 -15.23 6.98 -5.08
CA MET A 69 -16.17 5.94 -5.45
C MET A 69 -16.32 5.80 -6.97
N VAL A 70 -16.38 6.92 -7.70
CA VAL A 70 -16.42 6.89 -9.18
C VAL A 70 -15.13 6.27 -9.72
N ARG A 71 -13.96 6.64 -9.19
CA ARG A 71 -12.70 6.01 -9.59
C ARG A 71 -12.72 4.52 -9.27
N LEU A 72 -13.13 4.11 -8.07
CA LEU A 72 -13.20 2.70 -7.67
C LEU A 72 -14.06 1.88 -8.65
N MET A 73 -15.16 2.41 -9.15
CA MET A 73 -16.01 1.71 -10.12
C MET A 73 -15.24 1.38 -11.41
N THR A 74 -14.29 2.20 -11.84
CA THR A 74 -13.46 1.89 -13.02
C THR A 74 -12.38 0.85 -12.77
N TYR A 75 -12.11 0.51 -11.50
CA TYR A 75 -11.19 -0.53 -11.06
C TYR A 75 -11.90 -1.73 -10.43
N ALA A 76 -13.24 -1.80 -10.51
CA ALA A 76 -14.02 -2.84 -9.85
C ALA A 76 -13.70 -4.26 -10.34
N ASN A 77 -13.05 -4.39 -11.50
CA ASN A 77 -12.55 -5.66 -12.01
C ASN A 77 -11.21 -6.10 -11.39
N GLN A 78 -10.50 -5.22 -10.69
CA GLN A 78 -9.20 -5.50 -10.06
C GLN A 78 -9.33 -6.02 -8.62
N VAL A 79 -10.51 -5.88 -8.00
CA VAL A 79 -10.78 -6.25 -6.61
C VAL A 79 -12.11 -7.00 -6.47
N ASP A 80 -12.23 -7.82 -5.43
CA ASP A 80 -13.52 -8.44 -5.06
C ASP A 80 -14.18 -7.57 -3.99
N ILE A 81 -15.13 -6.72 -4.40
CA ILE A 81 -15.84 -5.80 -3.50
C ILE A 81 -16.87 -6.57 -2.69
N GLU A 82 -16.68 -6.63 -1.37
CA GLU A 82 -17.53 -7.38 -0.43
C GLU A 82 -18.37 -6.49 0.50
N GLY A 83 -18.11 -5.18 0.49
CA GLY A 83 -18.91 -4.21 1.22
C GLY A 83 -18.65 -2.79 0.73
N LEU A 84 -19.73 -2.03 0.58
CA LEU A 84 -19.73 -0.59 0.35
C LEU A 84 -20.64 0.00 1.42
N VAL A 85 -20.05 0.50 2.52
CA VAL A 85 -20.80 0.85 3.72
C VAL A 85 -20.71 2.34 3.98
N ALA A 86 -21.87 3.00 3.90
CA ALA A 86 -22.01 4.38 4.32
C ALA A 86 -21.85 4.49 5.84
N THR A 87 -20.92 5.32 6.29
CA THR A 87 -20.71 5.67 7.70
C THR A 87 -21.30 7.05 8.01
N THR A 88 -21.23 7.47 9.27
CA THR A 88 -21.86 8.71 9.71
C THR A 88 -21.06 9.92 9.25
N VAL A 89 -21.79 10.89 8.69
CA VAL A 89 -21.29 12.22 8.39
C VAL A 89 -22.30 13.25 8.87
N LYS A 90 -21.88 14.22 9.65
CA LYS A 90 -22.77 15.30 10.20
C LYS A 90 -24.06 14.77 10.84
N GLY A 91 -24.02 13.59 11.45
CA GLY A 91 -25.17 12.95 12.10
C GLY A 91 -26.14 12.24 11.16
N GLU A 92 -25.78 12.01 9.92
CA GLU A 92 -26.55 11.29 8.92
C GLU A 92 -25.76 10.13 8.30
N VAL A 93 -26.46 9.17 7.72
CA VAL A 93 -25.88 8.05 6.97
C VAL A 93 -26.63 7.93 5.65
N ASN A 94 -25.92 7.99 4.52
CA ASN A 94 -26.57 8.07 3.22
C ASN A 94 -26.08 7.00 2.20
N PRO A 95 -26.50 5.73 2.36
CA PRO A 95 -26.12 4.66 1.43
C PRO A 95 -26.70 4.86 0.01
N ARG A 96 -27.68 5.75 -0.16
CA ARG A 96 -28.27 6.04 -1.48
C ARG A 96 -27.24 6.66 -2.43
N LEU A 97 -26.35 7.52 -1.93
CA LEU A 97 -25.29 8.10 -2.76
C LEU A 97 -24.38 7.02 -3.36
N ILE A 98 -24.12 5.93 -2.62
CA ILE A 98 -23.37 4.78 -3.14
C ILE A 98 -24.20 4.10 -4.25
N THR A 99 -25.47 3.80 -4.00
CA THR A 99 -26.31 3.12 -5.00
C THR A 99 -26.50 3.95 -6.26
N ASP A 100 -26.61 5.26 -6.17
CA ASP A 100 -26.75 6.17 -7.32
C ASP A 100 -25.49 6.12 -8.21
N ILE A 101 -24.28 6.03 -7.62
CA ILE A 101 -23.01 5.84 -8.37
C ILE A 101 -22.96 4.45 -8.99
N VAL A 102 -23.34 3.40 -8.25
CA VAL A 102 -23.38 2.02 -8.76
C VAL A 102 -24.38 1.86 -9.91
N ASP A 103 -25.54 2.52 -9.82
CA ASP A 103 -26.51 2.53 -10.93
C ASP A 103 -25.94 3.24 -12.17
N THR A 104 -25.13 4.27 -11.96
CA THR A 104 -24.45 4.97 -13.05
C THR A 104 -23.36 4.12 -13.67
N TYR A 105 -22.57 3.41 -12.84
CA TYR A 105 -21.61 2.40 -13.29
C TYR A 105 -22.30 1.31 -14.12
N GLY A 106 -23.48 0.84 -13.71
CA GLY A 106 -24.25 -0.16 -14.44
C GLY A 106 -24.53 0.22 -15.90
N LYS A 107 -24.64 1.52 -16.21
CA LYS A 107 -24.87 2.02 -17.59
C LYS A 107 -23.63 1.91 -18.49
N VAL A 108 -22.43 1.80 -17.91
CA VAL A 108 -21.15 1.76 -18.64
C VAL A 108 -20.40 0.45 -18.47
N ARG A 109 -20.86 -0.41 -17.58
CA ARG A 109 -20.21 -1.67 -17.19
C ARG A 109 -19.92 -2.57 -18.39
N ASP A 110 -20.86 -2.72 -19.30
CA ASP A 110 -20.71 -3.60 -20.47
C ASP A 110 -19.66 -3.07 -21.44
N ASN A 111 -19.44 -1.76 -21.49
CA ASN A 111 -18.36 -1.18 -22.27
C ASN A 111 -17.01 -1.42 -21.58
N LEU A 112 -16.91 -1.19 -20.27
CA LEU A 112 -15.71 -1.51 -19.49
C LEU A 112 -15.30 -2.98 -19.66
N GLU A 113 -16.24 -3.92 -19.65
CA GLU A 113 -16.00 -5.36 -19.80
C GLU A 113 -15.42 -5.73 -21.18
N GLN A 114 -15.58 -4.88 -22.21
CA GLN A 114 -14.97 -5.08 -23.52
C GLN A 114 -13.47 -4.77 -23.50
N HIS A 115 -13.03 -3.85 -22.62
CA HIS A 115 -11.63 -3.44 -22.49
C HIS A 115 -10.83 -4.37 -21.58
N GLU A 116 -11.40 -4.74 -20.45
CA GLU A 116 -10.79 -5.65 -19.49
C GLU A 116 -11.89 -6.48 -18.81
N ARG A 117 -11.65 -7.78 -18.66
CA ARG A 117 -12.63 -8.70 -18.10
C ARG A 117 -12.74 -8.60 -16.58
N GLY A 118 -13.93 -8.97 -16.06
CA GLY A 118 -14.15 -9.21 -14.65
C GLY A 118 -14.83 -8.10 -13.88
N PHE A 119 -15.46 -7.15 -14.56
CA PHE A 119 -16.28 -6.13 -13.94
C PHE A 119 -17.57 -6.73 -13.36
N PRO A 120 -17.84 -6.59 -12.05
CA PRO A 120 -19.05 -7.14 -11.42
C PRO A 120 -20.31 -6.50 -11.98
N ALA A 121 -21.42 -7.24 -11.95
CA ALA A 121 -22.72 -6.66 -12.27
C ALA A 121 -23.12 -5.59 -11.24
N ALA A 122 -23.78 -4.51 -11.66
CA ALA A 122 -24.27 -3.47 -10.76
C ALA A 122 -25.15 -4.00 -9.63
N ASP A 123 -26.01 -4.99 -9.91
CA ASP A 123 -26.86 -5.60 -8.89
C ASP A 123 -26.04 -6.39 -7.84
N ALA A 124 -24.91 -6.99 -8.23
CA ALA A 124 -24.00 -7.63 -7.27
C ALA A 124 -23.35 -6.61 -6.34
N LEU A 125 -22.95 -5.44 -6.85
CA LEU A 125 -22.43 -4.34 -6.06
C LEU A 125 -23.50 -3.75 -5.13
N LYS A 126 -24.72 -3.54 -5.63
CA LYS A 126 -25.84 -3.05 -4.80
C LYS A 126 -26.17 -4.01 -3.66
N ALA A 127 -26.04 -5.32 -3.86
CA ALA A 127 -26.28 -6.33 -2.82
C ALA A 127 -25.32 -6.25 -1.63
N VAL A 128 -24.18 -5.60 -1.78
CA VAL A 128 -23.18 -5.37 -0.71
C VAL A 128 -23.14 -3.91 -0.22
N VAL A 129 -24.07 -3.07 -0.68
CA VAL A 129 -24.27 -1.74 -0.10
C VAL A 129 -24.95 -1.88 1.25
N SER A 130 -24.40 -1.19 2.26
CA SER A 130 -24.89 -1.22 3.63
C SER A 130 -24.65 0.11 4.34
N GLN A 131 -24.95 0.15 5.64
CA GLN A 131 -24.82 1.38 6.42
C GLN A 131 -24.42 1.11 7.87
N ALA A 132 -23.78 2.12 8.49
CA ALA A 132 -23.57 2.22 9.93
C ALA A 132 -24.85 2.61 10.68
N LEU A 133 -24.76 2.65 12.00
CA LEU A 133 -25.71 3.39 12.85
C LEU A 133 -25.22 4.84 13.03
N VAL A 134 -26.14 5.71 13.40
CA VAL A 134 -25.87 7.00 14.00
C VAL A 134 -26.06 6.86 15.53
N PRO A 135 -25.12 7.32 16.38
CA PRO A 135 -23.93 8.11 16.13
C PRO A 135 -22.68 7.29 15.71
N ASP A 136 -21.54 7.98 15.60
CA ASP A 136 -20.23 7.43 15.29
C ASP A 136 -19.29 7.41 16.51
N GLY A 137 -18.03 7.03 16.27
CA GLY A 137 -16.97 6.98 17.24
C GLY A 137 -17.12 5.86 18.27
N LYS A 138 -16.23 5.86 19.25
CA LYS A 138 -16.19 4.84 20.31
C LYS A 138 -17.51 4.69 21.07
N THR A 139 -18.27 5.77 21.24
CA THR A 139 -19.58 5.74 21.93
C THR A 139 -20.62 4.91 21.19
N ALA A 140 -20.43 4.66 19.90
CA ALA A 140 -21.29 3.83 19.07
C ALA A 140 -20.82 2.36 18.99
N ILE A 141 -19.87 1.95 19.85
CA ILE A 141 -19.39 0.58 19.95
C ILE A 141 -19.88 -0.04 21.27
N GLY A 142 -20.50 -1.21 21.21
CA GLY A 142 -20.96 -1.93 22.41
C GLY A 142 -22.22 -2.75 22.20
N ALA A 143 -22.80 -3.21 23.33
CA ALA A 143 -24.01 -4.02 23.32
C ALA A 143 -25.20 -3.25 22.72
N GLY A 144 -25.94 -3.88 21.83
CA GLY A 144 -27.10 -3.30 21.16
C GLY A 144 -26.75 -2.28 20.07
N LYS A 145 -25.48 -2.21 19.63
CA LYS A 145 -24.99 -1.26 18.62
C LYS A 145 -24.58 -1.91 17.31
N ASP A 146 -25.05 -3.13 17.08
CA ASP A 146 -24.84 -3.79 15.79
C ASP A 146 -25.50 -3.02 14.68
N SER A 147 -24.75 -2.80 13.59
CA SER A 147 -25.26 -2.18 12.38
C SER A 147 -25.32 -3.19 11.24
N PRO A 148 -26.15 -2.96 10.22
CA PRO A 148 -26.11 -3.78 9.00
C PRO A 148 -24.69 -3.86 8.41
N GLY A 149 -23.91 -2.77 8.45
CA GLY A 149 -22.52 -2.73 7.99
C GLY A 149 -21.58 -3.59 8.82
N SER A 150 -21.72 -3.57 10.17
CA SER A 150 -20.86 -4.40 11.03
C SER A 150 -21.17 -5.89 10.86
N ASP A 151 -22.42 -6.26 10.67
CA ASP A 151 -22.82 -7.66 10.41
C ASP A 151 -22.36 -8.12 9.01
N LEU A 152 -22.43 -7.25 8.00
CA LEU A 152 -21.90 -7.53 6.68
C LEU A 152 -20.38 -7.78 6.72
N LEU A 153 -19.62 -6.96 7.46
CA LEU A 153 -18.17 -7.16 7.62
C LEU A 153 -17.84 -8.49 8.30
N ILE A 154 -18.57 -8.84 9.37
CA ILE A 154 -18.39 -10.14 10.03
C ILE A 154 -18.64 -11.27 9.04
N LYS A 155 -19.70 -11.19 8.26
CA LYS A 155 -20.04 -12.19 7.22
C LYS A 155 -18.95 -12.28 6.16
N ALA A 156 -18.40 -11.17 5.72
CA ALA A 156 -17.31 -11.13 4.74
C ALA A 156 -16.06 -11.84 5.26
N VAL A 157 -15.62 -11.53 6.50
CA VAL A 157 -14.43 -12.15 7.10
C VAL A 157 -14.64 -13.63 7.40
N ASP A 158 -15.86 -14.04 7.73
CA ASP A 158 -16.19 -15.45 8.05
C ASP A 158 -16.28 -16.36 6.83
N ARG A 159 -16.30 -15.81 5.62
CA ARG A 159 -16.26 -16.63 4.40
C ARG A 159 -15.09 -17.60 4.43
N ASP A 160 -15.30 -18.80 3.91
CA ASP A 160 -14.24 -19.79 3.68
C ASP A 160 -13.37 -19.39 2.49
N ASP A 161 -12.61 -18.33 2.69
CA ASP A 161 -11.66 -17.75 1.74
C ASP A 161 -10.38 -17.41 2.52
N PRO A 162 -9.21 -17.91 2.10
CA PRO A 162 -7.95 -17.68 2.81
C PRO A 162 -7.44 -16.23 2.66
N ARG A 163 -7.87 -15.52 1.62
CA ARG A 163 -7.42 -14.15 1.35
C ARG A 163 -7.91 -13.19 2.44
N PRO A 164 -7.08 -12.25 2.89
CA PRO A 164 -7.51 -11.23 3.83
C PRO A 164 -8.55 -10.29 3.20
N VAL A 165 -9.39 -9.70 4.06
CA VAL A 165 -10.31 -8.61 3.71
C VAL A 165 -9.61 -7.29 4.00
N TRP A 166 -9.40 -6.49 2.98
CA TRP A 166 -8.92 -5.13 3.09
C TRP A 166 -10.08 -4.20 3.41
N VAL A 167 -10.04 -3.62 4.60
CA VAL A 167 -11.01 -2.61 5.05
C VAL A 167 -10.39 -1.24 4.82
N THR A 168 -10.88 -0.54 3.79
CA THR A 168 -10.49 0.84 3.53
C THR A 168 -11.43 1.79 4.25
N VAL A 169 -10.86 2.71 5.01
CA VAL A 169 -11.61 3.62 5.89
C VAL A 169 -11.42 5.05 5.39
N TRP A 170 -12.47 5.60 4.83
CA TRP A 170 -12.52 6.94 4.25
C TRP A 170 -13.03 7.99 5.26
N GLY A 171 -13.85 7.54 6.21
CA GLY A 171 -14.32 8.31 7.36
C GLY A 171 -13.94 7.66 8.69
N GLY A 172 -14.89 7.52 9.61
CA GLY A 172 -14.69 6.87 10.90
C GLY A 172 -14.77 5.34 10.83
N PRO A 173 -13.90 4.57 11.53
CA PRO A 173 -13.90 3.12 11.54
C PRO A 173 -14.89 2.47 12.54
N THR A 174 -15.95 3.16 12.95
CA THR A 174 -16.92 2.67 13.95
C THR A 174 -17.51 1.31 13.60
N VAL A 175 -17.84 1.07 12.32
CA VAL A 175 -18.35 -0.22 11.81
C VAL A 175 -17.37 -1.37 12.06
N LEU A 176 -16.09 -1.15 11.78
CA LEU A 176 -15.02 -2.11 12.07
C LEU A 176 -14.90 -2.34 13.58
N GLY A 177 -14.94 -1.26 14.36
CA GLY A 177 -14.90 -1.32 15.82
C GLY A 177 -16.02 -2.17 16.40
N GLN A 178 -17.27 -2.00 15.94
CA GLN A 178 -18.41 -2.78 16.38
C GLN A 178 -18.30 -4.25 15.95
N ALA A 179 -17.85 -4.54 14.74
CA ALA A 179 -17.63 -5.89 14.27
C ALA A 179 -16.60 -6.63 15.17
N LEU A 180 -15.46 -6.00 15.43
CA LEU A 180 -14.42 -6.53 16.30
C LEU A 180 -14.91 -6.73 17.75
N TRP A 181 -15.65 -5.75 18.29
CA TRP A 181 -16.26 -5.85 19.62
C TRP A 181 -17.22 -7.04 19.71
N LYS A 182 -18.14 -7.20 18.75
CA LYS A 182 -19.11 -8.30 18.72
C LYS A 182 -18.43 -9.67 18.65
N VAL A 183 -17.45 -9.82 17.75
CA VAL A 183 -16.68 -11.07 17.62
C VAL A 183 -15.95 -11.40 18.93
N ARG A 184 -15.35 -10.41 19.60
CA ARG A 184 -14.69 -10.60 20.90
C ARG A 184 -15.66 -11.03 22.01
N GLN A 185 -16.89 -10.54 22.00
CA GLN A 185 -17.90 -10.91 23.01
C GLN A 185 -18.50 -12.30 22.77
N THR A 186 -18.56 -12.75 21.52
CA THR A 186 -19.34 -13.95 21.14
C THR A 186 -18.48 -15.16 20.80
N ARG A 187 -17.16 -15.01 20.67
CA ARG A 187 -16.26 -16.08 20.21
C ARG A 187 -15.12 -16.35 21.19
N SER A 188 -14.51 -17.53 21.06
CA SER A 188 -13.30 -17.88 21.81
C SER A 188 -12.11 -16.99 21.40
N LYS A 189 -11.10 -16.90 22.27
CA LYS A 189 -9.86 -16.15 21.96
C LYS A 189 -9.19 -16.62 20.66
N ALA A 190 -9.17 -17.94 20.41
CA ALA A 190 -8.59 -18.50 19.19
C ALA A 190 -9.39 -18.09 17.94
N ALA A 191 -10.73 -18.11 18.01
CA ALA A 191 -11.59 -17.68 16.92
C ALA A 191 -11.48 -16.16 16.67
N LEU A 192 -11.34 -15.36 17.71
CA LEU A 192 -11.06 -13.93 17.58
C LEU A 192 -9.70 -13.69 16.90
N ALA A 193 -8.64 -14.35 17.34
CA ALA A 193 -7.32 -14.23 16.72
C ALA A 193 -7.34 -14.60 15.23
N LYS A 194 -8.05 -15.68 14.87
CA LYS A 194 -8.27 -16.07 13.46
C LYS A 194 -9.05 -15.01 12.69
N PHE A 195 -10.06 -14.40 13.29
CA PHE A 195 -10.84 -13.31 12.66
C PHE A 195 -9.95 -12.08 12.40
N VAL A 196 -9.20 -11.63 13.41
CA VAL A 196 -8.29 -10.48 13.31
C VAL A 196 -7.20 -10.72 12.27
N SER A 197 -6.63 -11.93 12.20
CA SER A 197 -5.57 -12.25 11.22
C SER A 197 -6.01 -12.18 9.76
N LYS A 198 -7.32 -12.29 9.49
CA LYS A 198 -7.92 -12.12 8.15
C LYS A 198 -8.20 -10.66 7.78
N LEU A 199 -7.97 -9.70 8.67
CA LEU A 199 -8.22 -8.30 8.40
C LEU A 199 -6.94 -7.56 8.06
N ARG A 200 -7.06 -6.64 7.11
CA ARG A 200 -6.07 -5.61 6.78
C ARG A 200 -6.81 -4.28 6.73
N VAL A 201 -6.32 -3.29 7.43
CA VAL A 201 -6.97 -1.96 7.48
C VAL A 201 -6.07 -0.92 6.85
N TYR A 202 -6.65 -0.12 5.97
CA TYR A 202 -6.04 1.11 5.52
C TYR A 202 -7.01 2.26 5.81
N ALA A 203 -6.77 2.99 6.90
CA ALA A 203 -7.47 4.23 7.23
C ALA A 203 -6.65 5.42 6.76
N ILE A 204 -7.28 6.35 6.04
CA ILE A 204 -6.57 7.56 5.58
C ILE A 204 -6.08 8.41 6.75
N SER A 205 -6.91 8.57 7.78
CA SER A 205 -6.58 9.26 9.04
C SER A 205 -7.46 8.78 10.19
N ASP A 206 -7.21 9.29 11.40
CA ASP A 206 -8.11 9.15 12.54
C ASP A 206 -9.18 10.25 12.48
N GLN A 207 -10.34 9.95 11.92
CA GLN A 207 -11.45 10.91 11.81
C GLN A 207 -12.37 10.89 13.04
N ASP A 208 -12.33 9.81 13.83
CA ASP A 208 -13.00 9.69 15.11
C ASP A 208 -12.15 8.91 16.15
N ASP A 209 -12.62 8.79 17.39
CA ASP A 209 -11.91 8.13 18.47
C ASP A 209 -11.99 6.59 18.45
N SER A 210 -12.70 6.01 17.49
CA SER A 210 -12.78 4.55 17.33
C SER A 210 -11.50 3.96 16.74
N GLY A 211 -10.77 4.66 15.87
CA GLY A 211 -9.49 4.24 15.32
C GLY A 211 -8.43 3.96 16.39
N PRO A 212 -8.07 4.94 17.23
CA PRO A 212 -7.18 4.74 18.37
C PRO A 212 -7.68 3.66 19.35
N TRP A 213 -9.00 3.57 19.55
CA TRP A 213 -9.58 2.51 20.39
C TRP A 213 -9.36 1.13 19.80
N ILE A 214 -9.60 0.95 18.49
CA ILE A 214 -9.38 -0.33 17.78
C ILE A 214 -7.93 -0.77 17.95
N ARG A 215 -6.96 0.08 17.66
CA ARG A 215 -5.54 -0.24 17.74
C ARG A 215 -5.11 -0.62 19.16
N ARG A 216 -5.67 0.03 20.18
CA ARG A 216 -5.41 -0.32 21.58
C ARG A 216 -5.97 -1.68 21.95
N GLU A 217 -7.19 -1.99 21.52
CA GLU A 217 -7.90 -3.22 21.91
C GLU A 217 -7.50 -4.45 21.07
N PHE A 218 -6.97 -4.21 19.85
CA PHE A 218 -6.58 -5.24 18.89
C PHE A 218 -5.19 -4.93 18.30
N PRO A 219 -4.12 -5.00 19.12
CA PRO A 219 -2.77 -4.56 18.72
C PRO A 219 -2.13 -5.43 17.65
N ASP A 220 -2.65 -6.64 17.39
CA ASP A 220 -2.17 -7.55 16.35
C ASP A 220 -2.84 -7.29 14.98
N LEU A 221 -3.76 -6.33 14.90
CA LEU A 221 -4.42 -5.98 13.65
C LEU A 221 -3.44 -5.24 12.74
N HIS A 222 -3.29 -5.72 11.49
CA HIS A 222 -2.56 -4.98 10.47
C HIS A 222 -3.31 -3.67 10.17
N TYR A 223 -2.67 -2.53 10.47
CA TYR A 223 -3.33 -1.23 10.41
C TYR A 223 -2.39 -0.18 9.80
N ILE A 224 -2.78 0.33 8.62
CA ILE A 224 -2.12 1.45 7.96
C ILE A 224 -2.92 2.70 8.30
N VAL A 225 -2.26 3.76 8.77
CA VAL A 225 -2.91 5.04 9.08
C VAL A 225 -1.92 6.19 9.12
N SER A 226 -2.35 7.38 8.70
CA SER A 226 -1.73 8.66 9.06
C SER A 226 -2.39 9.17 10.34
N PRO A 227 -1.82 8.90 11.54
CA PRO A 227 -2.46 9.24 12.79
C PRO A 227 -2.41 10.75 13.07
N GLY A 228 -3.39 11.25 13.79
CA GLY A 228 -3.43 12.63 14.24
C GLY A 228 -4.50 13.46 13.56
N VAL A 229 -4.64 14.70 14.05
CA VAL A 229 -5.70 15.63 13.66
C VAL A 229 -5.28 16.66 12.60
N SER A 230 -4.01 16.65 12.20
CA SER A 230 -3.49 17.56 11.16
C SER A 230 -3.49 16.86 9.80
N PHE A 231 -4.58 16.97 9.08
CA PHE A 231 -4.70 16.37 7.73
C PHE A 231 -3.56 16.78 6.80
N HIS A 232 -3.05 18.01 6.90
CA HIS A 232 -1.93 18.49 6.09
C HIS A 232 -0.64 17.66 6.20
N MET A 233 -0.51 16.86 7.23
CA MET A 233 0.65 16.00 7.45
C MET A 233 0.35 14.54 7.07
N SER A 234 -0.84 14.25 6.60
CA SER A 234 -1.23 12.90 6.22
C SER A 234 -0.74 12.54 4.83
N THR A 235 -0.25 11.31 4.68
CA THR A 235 0.31 10.82 3.40
C THR A 235 -0.69 10.92 2.25
N TRP A 236 -1.97 10.63 2.51
CA TRP A 236 -3.01 10.63 1.49
C TRP A 236 -3.22 11.99 0.79
N ILE A 237 -2.83 13.11 1.42
CA ILE A 237 -2.85 14.43 0.78
C ILE A 237 -2.07 14.44 -0.54
N GLY A 238 -1.02 13.62 -0.66
CA GLY A 238 -0.23 13.48 -1.89
C GLY A 238 -1.01 13.05 -3.13
N ILE A 239 -2.27 12.62 -3.02
CA ILE A 239 -3.11 12.32 -4.20
C ILE A 239 -3.44 13.57 -5.00
N GLY A 240 -3.80 14.67 -4.35
CA GLY A 240 -4.22 15.87 -5.03
C GLY A 240 -4.33 17.14 -4.17
N GLY A 241 -3.89 17.09 -2.91
CA GLY A 241 -4.12 18.17 -1.95
C GLY A 241 -2.97 19.16 -1.72
N ASP A 242 -1.79 18.94 -2.27
CA ASP A 242 -0.59 19.70 -1.93
C ASP A 242 -0.72 21.20 -2.22
N ASN A 243 -1.27 21.57 -3.37
CA ASN A 243 -1.44 22.95 -3.76
C ASN A 243 -2.41 23.69 -2.86
N PHE A 244 -3.54 23.09 -2.51
CA PHE A 244 -4.52 23.70 -1.61
C PHE A 244 -3.95 23.93 -0.21
N HIS A 245 -3.18 22.98 0.31
CA HIS A 245 -2.60 23.08 1.63
C HIS A 245 -1.30 23.89 1.67
N GLY A 246 -0.68 24.17 0.50
CA GLY A 246 0.42 25.12 0.33
C GLY A 246 1.70 24.83 1.12
N ARG A 247 1.98 23.57 1.47
CA ARG A 247 3.09 23.20 2.34
C ARG A 247 4.25 22.52 1.65
N PHE A 248 3.97 21.74 0.62
CA PHE A 248 4.97 20.95 -0.07
C PHE A 248 4.79 21.12 -1.58
N GLY A 249 5.78 21.68 -2.24
CA GLY A 249 5.81 21.81 -3.71
C GLY A 249 6.22 20.52 -4.40
N GLY A 250 6.45 20.60 -5.70
CA GLY A 250 7.09 19.57 -6.51
C GLY A 250 6.13 18.69 -7.30
N ALA A 251 4.88 18.52 -6.86
CA ALA A 251 3.88 17.72 -7.55
C ALA A 251 3.40 18.40 -8.86
N ASP A 252 2.95 17.60 -9.82
CA ASP A 252 2.25 18.12 -11.01
C ASP A 252 0.78 18.44 -10.68
N GLU A 253 0.52 19.71 -10.37
CA GLU A 253 -0.81 20.18 -9.99
C GLU A 253 -1.79 20.28 -11.17
N HIS A 254 -1.29 20.30 -12.42
CA HIS A 254 -2.14 20.31 -13.61
C HIS A 254 -2.99 19.04 -13.68
N LEU A 255 -2.39 17.89 -13.41
CA LEU A 255 -3.05 16.58 -13.50
C LEU A 255 -4.19 16.35 -12.50
N VAL A 256 -4.29 17.21 -11.47
CA VAL A 256 -5.35 17.14 -10.46
C VAL A 256 -6.27 18.36 -10.49
N SER A 257 -6.07 19.27 -11.45
CA SER A 257 -6.88 20.46 -11.61
C SER A 257 -8.33 20.11 -12.03
N ASN A 258 -9.28 20.96 -11.63
CA ASN A 258 -10.65 20.83 -12.10
C ASN A 258 -10.77 20.89 -13.63
N GLU A 259 -9.88 21.59 -14.30
CA GLU A 259 -9.82 21.64 -15.77
C GLU A 259 -9.46 20.29 -16.36
N TRP A 260 -8.38 19.65 -15.87
CA TRP A 260 -7.98 18.32 -16.31
C TRP A 260 -9.07 17.30 -16.04
N LEU A 261 -9.67 17.34 -14.84
CA LEU A 261 -10.76 16.44 -14.44
C LEU A 261 -12.01 16.64 -15.28
N ASN A 262 -12.33 17.87 -15.69
CA ASN A 262 -13.43 18.13 -16.61
C ASN A 262 -13.23 17.45 -17.96
N GLN A 263 -12.01 17.53 -18.52
CA GLN A 263 -11.71 16.98 -19.84
C GLN A 263 -11.58 15.44 -19.81
N ASN A 264 -10.92 14.91 -18.78
CA ASN A 264 -10.49 13.53 -18.77
C ASN A 264 -11.41 12.61 -17.95
N VAL A 265 -12.24 13.17 -17.06
CA VAL A 265 -13.14 12.40 -16.21
C VAL A 265 -14.61 12.80 -16.42
N ARG A 266 -15.00 14.02 -16.06
CA ARG A 266 -16.42 14.43 -16.02
C ARG A 266 -17.11 14.42 -17.38
N ALA A 267 -16.37 14.69 -18.46
CA ALA A 267 -16.91 14.65 -19.83
C ALA A 267 -17.08 13.20 -20.37
N LYS A 268 -16.71 12.16 -19.60
CA LYS A 268 -16.71 10.77 -20.06
C LYS A 268 -18.01 10.04 -19.69
N GLY A 269 -19.09 10.41 -20.35
CA GLY A 269 -20.39 9.70 -20.22
C GLY A 269 -21.04 9.78 -18.85
N PRO A 270 -21.99 8.87 -18.56
CA PRO A 270 -22.78 8.95 -17.34
C PRO A 270 -21.97 8.77 -16.06
N LEU A 271 -20.96 7.90 -16.04
CA LEU A 271 -20.13 7.69 -14.86
C LEU A 271 -19.24 8.92 -14.60
N GLY A 272 -18.69 9.53 -15.65
CA GLY A 272 -17.95 10.78 -15.53
C GLY A 272 -18.80 11.94 -15.00
N ALA A 273 -20.04 12.05 -15.46
CA ALA A 273 -20.97 13.07 -14.98
C ALA A 273 -21.34 12.92 -13.48
N ALA A 274 -21.15 11.74 -12.90
CA ALA A 274 -21.33 11.49 -11.47
C ALA A 274 -20.12 11.92 -10.61
N TYR A 275 -18.99 12.25 -11.24
CA TYR A 275 -17.79 12.72 -10.55
C TYR A 275 -17.92 14.20 -10.21
N PRO A 276 -17.99 14.61 -8.92
CA PRO A 276 -18.17 16.01 -8.55
C PRO A 276 -16.93 16.86 -8.81
N GLY A 277 -17.05 18.18 -8.65
CA GLY A 277 -15.90 19.06 -8.57
C GLY A 277 -15.29 19.02 -7.18
N TRP A 278 -13.98 18.85 -7.07
CA TRP A 278 -13.33 18.88 -5.77
C TRP A 278 -13.40 20.29 -5.14
N LYS A 279 -13.49 20.30 -3.82
CA LYS A 279 -13.64 21.52 -3.04
C LYS A 279 -12.38 21.88 -2.26
N PHE A 280 -11.79 20.92 -1.58
CA PHE A 280 -10.59 21.11 -0.78
C PHE A 280 -9.40 20.39 -1.40
N GLN A 281 -9.63 19.23 -1.98
CA GLN A 281 -8.66 18.37 -2.62
C GLN A 281 -9.36 17.35 -3.50
N MET A 282 -8.63 16.73 -4.39
CA MET A 282 -9.11 15.63 -5.22
C MET A 282 -8.95 14.30 -4.43
N GLU A 283 -10.01 13.52 -4.33
CA GLU A 283 -9.99 12.09 -4.00
C GLU A 283 -9.14 11.69 -2.78
N GLY A 284 -9.35 12.32 -1.62
CA GLY A 284 -8.58 12.02 -0.40
C GLY A 284 -8.56 10.54 0.00
N ASP A 285 -9.57 9.77 -0.35
CA ASP A 285 -9.76 8.37 0.04
C ASP A 285 -9.12 7.36 -0.92
N THR A 286 -8.90 7.77 -2.15
CA THR A 286 -8.40 6.94 -3.25
C THR A 286 -7.09 6.22 -2.94
N PRO A 287 -6.09 6.80 -2.24
CA PRO A 287 -4.87 6.09 -1.90
C PRO A 287 -5.10 4.79 -1.15
N SER A 288 -6.17 4.69 -0.35
CA SER A 288 -6.47 3.52 0.47
C SER A 288 -6.74 2.25 -0.34
N PHE A 289 -7.21 2.36 -1.59
CA PHE A 289 -7.40 1.22 -2.46
C PHE A 289 -6.43 1.18 -3.66
N LEU A 290 -5.74 2.26 -4.00
CA LEU A 290 -4.73 2.24 -5.07
C LEU A 290 -3.55 1.32 -4.76
N ASN A 291 -3.27 1.04 -3.49
CA ASN A 291 -2.27 0.05 -3.09
C ASN A 291 -2.69 -1.40 -3.44
N LEU A 292 -3.97 -1.63 -3.75
CA LEU A 292 -4.51 -2.94 -4.10
C LEU A 292 -4.53 -3.20 -5.62
N ILE A 293 -4.30 -2.16 -6.43
CA ILE A 293 -4.37 -2.26 -7.89
C ILE A 293 -3.10 -2.93 -8.42
N ASP A 294 -3.29 -3.99 -9.21
CA ASP A 294 -2.19 -4.74 -9.82
C ASP A 294 -1.59 -3.98 -11.00
N ASN A 295 -0.64 -3.12 -10.68
CA ASN A 295 0.14 -2.36 -11.65
C ASN A 295 1.60 -2.86 -11.79
N GLY A 296 1.97 -3.89 -11.01
CA GLY A 296 3.32 -4.47 -10.93
C GLY A 296 4.29 -3.73 -10.01
N LEU A 297 3.86 -2.64 -9.36
CA LEU A 297 4.68 -1.84 -8.42
C LEU A 297 4.30 -2.12 -6.97
N SER A 298 3.00 -2.07 -6.64
CA SER A 298 2.49 -2.25 -5.28
C SER A 298 2.47 -3.71 -4.89
N ASP A 299 2.82 -4.01 -3.63
CA ASP A 299 2.48 -5.26 -2.96
C ASP A 299 1.72 -4.91 -1.67
N PRO A 300 0.43 -5.27 -1.55
CA PRO A 300 -0.37 -4.89 -0.38
C PRO A 300 0.14 -5.47 0.95
N ASP A 301 0.84 -6.60 0.94
CA ASP A 301 1.43 -7.18 2.14
C ASP A 301 2.74 -6.49 2.55
N HIS A 302 3.28 -5.62 1.70
CA HIS A 302 4.51 -4.86 1.88
C HIS A 302 4.30 -3.35 1.73
N PRO A 303 3.63 -2.68 2.69
CA PRO A 303 3.40 -1.25 2.62
C PRO A 303 4.68 -0.41 2.52
N GLU A 304 5.81 -0.95 3.02
CA GLU A 304 7.13 -0.33 2.97
C GLU A 304 7.75 -0.30 1.58
N TRP A 305 7.25 -1.09 0.64
CA TRP A 305 7.77 -1.10 -0.74
C TRP A 305 7.20 0.05 -1.58
N GLY A 306 6.08 0.65 -1.15
CA GLY A 306 5.46 1.78 -1.83
C GLY A 306 4.79 1.43 -3.15
N GLY A 307 4.00 2.38 -3.64
CA GLY A 307 3.21 2.28 -4.85
C GLY A 307 2.24 3.44 -4.98
N TRP A 308 1.24 3.31 -5.83
CA TRP A 308 0.27 4.39 -6.09
C TRP A 308 -0.52 4.82 -4.85
N GLY A 309 -0.71 3.93 -3.87
CA GLY A 309 -1.37 4.23 -2.60
C GLY A 309 -0.45 4.79 -1.51
N GLY A 310 0.82 5.08 -1.85
CA GLY A 310 1.81 5.59 -0.92
C GLY A 310 2.74 4.53 -0.35
N ARG A 311 3.70 4.97 0.47
CA ARG A 311 4.65 4.11 1.21
C ARG A 311 4.51 4.36 2.70
N TYR A 312 4.58 3.28 3.48
CA TYR A 312 4.40 3.32 4.93
C TYR A 312 5.45 2.44 5.60
N GLU A 313 5.93 2.84 6.77
CA GLU A 313 6.85 2.03 7.58
C GLU A 313 6.17 1.51 8.84
N LEU A 314 6.57 0.32 9.27
CA LEU A 314 6.08 -0.25 10.53
C LEU A 314 6.71 0.52 11.70
N TYR A 315 5.90 1.32 12.34
CA TYR A 315 6.26 1.97 13.60
C TYR A 315 5.96 1.04 14.76
N THR A 316 7.00 0.73 15.54
CA THR A 316 6.86 -0.03 16.78
C THR A 316 7.25 0.85 17.96
N PRO A 317 6.31 1.24 18.84
CA PRO A 317 6.60 2.10 19.97
C PRO A 317 7.60 1.45 20.92
N ARG A 318 8.55 2.23 21.44
CA ARG A 318 9.52 1.77 22.43
C ARG A 318 8.89 1.81 23.82
N LYS A 319 9.11 0.79 24.63
CA LYS A 319 8.57 0.73 26.00
C LYS A 319 9.15 1.77 26.94
N GLU A 320 10.42 2.15 26.70
CA GLU A 320 11.19 3.04 27.55
C GLU A 320 11.32 4.41 26.90
N ARG A 321 10.24 5.17 26.90
CA ARG A 321 10.25 6.54 26.39
C ARG A 321 9.94 7.55 27.48
N TRP A 322 10.68 8.63 27.43
CA TRP A 322 10.58 9.77 28.30
C TRP A 322 9.97 11.01 27.59
N PHE A 323 9.51 10.86 26.35
CA PHE A 323 8.78 11.86 25.59
C PHE A 323 7.51 11.27 24.97
N LEU A 324 6.55 12.11 24.66
CA LEU A 324 5.28 11.71 24.09
C LEU A 324 5.47 11.07 22.71
N GLU A 325 4.84 9.92 22.55
CA GLU A 325 4.72 9.21 21.28
C GLU A 325 3.38 9.55 20.62
N PRO A 326 3.37 9.70 19.27
CA PRO A 326 2.12 9.94 18.55
C PRO A 326 1.19 8.72 18.58
N GLU A 327 1.75 7.52 18.73
CA GLU A 327 1.02 6.26 18.79
C GLU A 327 1.69 5.32 19.80
N THR A 328 0.91 4.51 20.48
CA THR A 328 1.38 3.59 21.52
C THR A 328 1.26 2.11 21.13
N ARG A 329 0.87 1.83 19.88
CA ARG A 329 0.71 0.49 19.32
C ARG A 329 1.49 0.38 18.02
N PRO A 330 1.89 -0.83 17.59
CA PRO A 330 2.45 -1.03 16.26
C PRO A 330 1.42 -0.61 15.19
N ILE A 331 1.86 0.23 14.26
CA ILE A 331 1.07 0.64 13.09
C ILE A 331 1.99 0.82 11.88
N TRP A 332 1.44 0.65 10.68
CA TRP A 332 2.06 1.16 9.48
C TRP A 332 1.70 2.63 9.34
N THR A 333 2.69 3.51 9.25
CA THR A 333 2.46 4.96 9.26
C THR A 333 3.39 5.73 8.33
N ASN A 334 3.18 7.03 8.28
CA ASN A 334 3.86 7.97 7.40
C ASN A 334 5.38 7.79 7.39
N VAL A 335 5.93 7.79 6.20
CA VAL A 335 7.36 7.84 5.93
C VAL A 335 7.59 8.79 4.76
N MET A 336 8.81 9.27 4.56
CA MET A 336 9.13 10.25 3.53
C MET A 336 9.91 9.60 2.39
N ASP A 337 9.59 10.04 1.15
CA ASP A 337 10.41 9.83 -0.04
C ASP A 337 11.09 11.14 -0.41
N GLU A 338 12.28 11.06 -1.03
CA GLU A 338 12.99 12.18 -1.59
C GLU A 338 12.89 12.15 -3.11
N VAL A 339 12.15 13.09 -3.69
CA VAL A 339 11.79 13.08 -5.11
C VAL A 339 12.07 14.44 -5.74
N GLN A 340 12.66 14.44 -6.94
CA GLN A 340 12.78 15.67 -7.74
C GLN A 340 11.41 16.04 -8.30
N GLY A 341 10.93 17.23 -7.94
CA GLY A 341 9.65 17.75 -8.40
C GLY A 341 9.67 18.34 -9.81
N ARG A 342 8.50 18.76 -10.29
CA ARG A 342 8.35 19.47 -11.58
C ARG A 342 9.07 20.82 -11.63
N ASP A 343 9.32 21.42 -10.46
CA ASP A 343 10.12 22.65 -10.31
C ASP A 343 11.64 22.40 -10.42
N GLY A 344 12.08 21.14 -10.52
CA GLY A 344 13.47 20.73 -10.59
C GLY A 344 14.16 20.64 -9.22
N GLU A 345 13.46 21.00 -8.13
CA GLU A 345 13.98 20.93 -6.77
C GLU A 345 13.72 19.54 -6.14
N TRP A 346 14.51 19.19 -5.12
CA TRP A 346 14.34 17.97 -4.35
C TRP A 346 13.40 18.19 -3.18
N HIS A 347 12.39 17.35 -3.07
CA HIS A 347 11.37 17.39 -2.03
C HIS A 347 11.39 16.12 -1.19
N THR A 348 11.60 16.26 0.12
CA THR A 348 11.56 15.15 1.09
C THR A 348 10.26 15.26 1.89
N THR A 349 9.26 14.46 1.53
CA THR A 349 7.94 14.52 2.15
C THR A 349 7.21 13.17 2.04
N ASN A 350 6.29 12.93 2.96
CA ASN A 350 5.42 11.75 2.89
C ASN A 350 4.40 11.86 1.73
N HIS A 351 4.02 13.05 1.30
CA HIS A 351 3.17 13.24 0.12
C HIS A 351 3.86 12.75 -1.16
N ALA A 352 5.21 12.87 -1.23
CA ALA A 352 5.99 12.40 -2.37
C ALA A 352 5.87 10.89 -2.59
N THR A 353 5.57 10.12 -1.54
CA THR A 353 5.36 8.68 -1.66
C THR A 353 4.18 8.32 -2.56
N ILE A 354 3.25 9.27 -2.78
CA ILE A 354 2.09 9.16 -3.67
C ILE A 354 2.31 9.96 -4.94
N TRP A 355 2.59 11.28 -4.85
CA TRP A 355 2.57 12.15 -6.04
C TRP A 355 3.69 11.82 -7.04
N ARG A 356 4.77 11.13 -6.64
CA ARG A 356 5.78 10.64 -7.59
C ARG A 356 5.21 9.72 -8.69
N TRP A 357 4.05 9.11 -8.43
CA TRP A 357 3.34 8.23 -9.34
C TRP A 357 2.14 8.90 -10.03
N ARG A 358 1.93 10.22 -9.80
CA ARG A 358 0.71 10.94 -10.19
C ARG A 358 0.42 10.85 -11.67
N GLU A 359 1.41 11.04 -12.53
CA GLU A 359 1.22 10.92 -13.97
C GLU A 359 0.69 9.55 -14.36
N ALA A 360 1.26 8.49 -13.82
CA ALA A 360 0.86 7.12 -14.13
C ALA A 360 -0.57 6.81 -13.67
N PHE A 361 -0.93 7.11 -12.42
CA PHE A 361 -2.28 6.79 -11.94
C PHE A 361 -3.36 7.73 -12.49
N GLN A 362 -3.04 8.97 -12.84
CA GLN A 362 -4.01 9.87 -13.48
C GLN A 362 -4.25 9.48 -14.94
N ASN A 363 -3.20 9.15 -15.69
CA ASN A 363 -3.35 8.66 -17.06
C ASN A 363 -4.10 7.33 -17.11
N ASP A 364 -3.83 6.41 -16.18
CA ASP A 364 -4.57 5.14 -16.08
C ASP A 364 -6.06 5.38 -15.80
N PHE A 365 -6.37 6.32 -14.90
CA PHE A 365 -7.76 6.70 -14.64
C PHE A 365 -8.43 7.33 -15.87
N ALA A 366 -7.74 8.24 -16.56
CA ALA A 366 -8.26 8.86 -17.78
C ALA A 366 -8.55 7.80 -18.88
N ALA A 367 -7.67 6.83 -19.06
CA ALA A 367 -7.89 5.73 -19.99
C ALA A 367 -9.12 4.89 -19.59
N ARG A 368 -9.24 4.53 -18.31
CA ARG A 368 -10.40 3.78 -17.80
C ARG A 368 -11.70 4.57 -17.93
N MET A 369 -11.65 5.90 -17.81
CA MET A 369 -12.79 6.75 -18.10
C MET A 369 -13.14 6.76 -19.60
N ASP A 370 -12.14 6.75 -20.48
CA ASP A 370 -12.35 6.57 -21.92
C ASP A 370 -13.00 5.21 -22.22
N TRP A 371 -12.62 4.14 -21.49
CA TRP A 371 -13.24 2.82 -21.62
C TRP A 371 -14.73 2.79 -21.28
N THR A 372 -15.23 3.79 -20.56
CA THR A 372 -16.68 3.89 -20.29
C THR A 372 -17.51 4.27 -21.51
N ILE A 373 -16.89 4.88 -22.55
CA ILE A 373 -17.59 5.46 -23.71
C ILE A 373 -17.00 5.06 -25.06
N LYS A 374 -15.74 4.63 -25.14
CA LYS A 374 -15.06 4.28 -26.38
C LYS A 374 -15.13 2.78 -26.66
N ALA A 375 -15.11 2.40 -27.93
CA ALA A 375 -14.89 1.01 -28.32
C ALA A 375 -13.42 0.62 -28.06
N TYR A 376 -13.11 -0.67 -27.90
CA TYR A 376 -11.77 -1.20 -27.61
C TYR A 376 -10.71 -0.58 -28.53
N LYS A 377 -10.90 -0.63 -29.83
CA LYS A 377 -9.96 -0.12 -30.86
C LYS A 377 -9.72 1.38 -30.84
N ASP A 378 -10.54 2.15 -30.12
CA ASP A 378 -10.51 3.62 -30.09
C ASP A 378 -9.98 4.16 -28.72
N ALA A 379 -9.59 3.26 -27.83
CA ALA A 379 -9.07 3.57 -26.52
C ALA A 379 -7.69 2.93 -26.32
N ASN A 380 -6.87 3.52 -25.46
CA ASN A 380 -5.56 3.00 -25.10
C ASN A 380 -5.65 1.94 -23.97
N HIS A 381 -4.78 0.91 -24.03
CA HIS A 381 -4.65 -0.14 -23.04
C HIS A 381 -3.22 -0.24 -22.54
N PRO A 382 -3.01 -0.57 -21.25
CA PRO A 382 -1.68 -0.54 -20.67
C PRO A 382 -0.76 -1.61 -21.24
N PRO A 383 0.55 -1.31 -21.33
CA PRO A 383 1.54 -2.28 -21.77
C PRO A 383 1.63 -3.48 -20.81
N VAL A 384 2.16 -4.59 -21.32
CA VAL A 384 2.39 -5.83 -20.58
C VAL A 384 3.90 -6.00 -20.39
N PRO A 385 4.48 -5.53 -19.29
CA PRO A 385 5.90 -5.70 -19.01
C PRO A 385 6.25 -7.17 -18.81
N LYS A 386 7.32 -7.61 -19.47
CA LYS A 386 7.93 -8.91 -19.24
C LYS A 386 9.29 -8.72 -18.57
N LEU A 387 9.57 -9.53 -17.58
CA LEU A 387 10.87 -9.59 -16.93
C LEU A 387 11.52 -10.94 -17.27
N GLU A 388 12.69 -10.90 -17.95
CA GLU A 388 13.52 -12.09 -18.16
C GLU A 388 14.52 -12.30 -17.00
N THR A 389 14.88 -11.21 -16.34
CA THR A 389 15.67 -11.24 -15.11
C THR A 389 14.85 -11.85 -13.97
N PRO A 390 15.45 -12.70 -13.11
CA PRO A 390 14.77 -13.12 -11.88
C PRO A 390 14.33 -11.91 -11.03
N ASP A 391 13.14 -11.98 -10.47
CA ASP A 391 12.58 -10.91 -9.65
C ASP A 391 13.19 -10.83 -8.24
N TYR A 392 13.93 -11.87 -7.82
CA TYR A 392 14.72 -11.89 -6.60
C TYR A 392 16.13 -12.44 -6.86
N ILE A 393 17.14 -11.68 -6.50
CA ILE A 393 18.55 -11.98 -6.76
C ILE A 393 19.35 -11.85 -5.47
N VAL A 394 20.12 -12.87 -5.14
CA VAL A 394 21.14 -12.78 -4.08
C VAL A 394 22.48 -12.42 -4.75
N ALA A 395 23.11 -11.34 -4.28
CA ALA A 395 24.32 -10.81 -4.88
C ALA A 395 25.34 -10.34 -3.82
N LYS A 396 26.57 -10.12 -4.24
CA LYS A 396 27.65 -9.55 -3.43
C LYS A 396 28.08 -8.19 -3.96
N PRO A 397 28.67 -7.33 -3.13
CA PRO A 397 29.33 -6.13 -3.62
C PRO A 397 30.32 -6.42 -4.74
N GLY A 398 30.21 -5.68 -5.83
CA GLY A 398 31.03 -5.88 -7.04
C GLY A 398 30.38 -6.76 -8.10
N ASP A 399 29.34 -7.52 -7.79
CA ASP A 399 28.64 -8.33 -8.77
C ASP A 399 27.92 -7.45 -9.81
N ARG A 400 27.99 -7.89 -11.08
CA ARG A 400 27.21 -7.30 -12.16
C ARG A 400 25.88 -8.00 -12.26
N ILE A 401 24.80 -7.24 -12.32
CA ILE A 401 23.44 -7.71 -12.53
C ILE A 401 22.96 -7.21 -13.90
N ASP A 402 22.67 -8.15 -14.79
CA ASP A 402 22.04 -7.84 -16.07
C ASP A 402 20.52 -7.87 -15.93
N LEU A 403 19.87 -6.81 -16.42
CA LEU A 403 18.43 -6.58 -16.36
C LEU A 403 17.85 -6.69 -17.78
N SER A 404 16.74 -7.41 -17.93
CA SER A 404 16.11 -7.60 -19.23
C SER A 404 14.59 -7.53 -19.17
N ALA A 405 14.03 -6.61 -19.93
CA ALA A 405 12.60 -6.43 -20.19
C ALA A 405 12.20 -6.90 -21.61
N VAL A 406 13.06 -7.66 -22.27
CA VAL A 406 12.83 -8.15 -23.64
C VAL A 406 11.56 -9.01 -23.67
N GLY A 407 10.73 -8.75 -24.70
CA GLY A 407 9.45 -9.44 -24.86
C GLY A 407 8.29 -8.75 -24.12
N SER A 408 8.49 -7.54 -23.55
CA SER A 408 7.37 -6.66 -23.20
C SER A 408 6.58 -6.30 -24.45
N THR A 409 5.27 -6.22 -24.34
CA THR A 409 4.33 -6.00 -25.45
C THR A 409 3.31 -4.94 -25.11
N ASP A 410 2.65 -4.45 -26.13
CA ASP A 410 1.51 -3.56 -26.01
C ASP A 410 0.28 -4.16 -26.68
N PRO A 411 -0.92 -4.14 -26.07
CA PRO A 411 -2.14 -4.70 -26.66
C PRO A 411 -2.60 -4.00 -27.93
N ASP A 412 -2.31 -2.69 -28.05
CA ASP A 412 -2.73 -1.84 -29.16
C ASP A 412 -1.63 -1.75 -30.25
N GLY A 413 -0.45 -2.30 -29.95
CA GLY A 413 0.72 -2.29 -30.82
C GLY A 413 1.53 -1.00 -30.74
N ASP A 414 1.35 -0.22 -29.69
CA ASP A 414 2.09 1.01 -29.48
C ASP A 414 3.58 0.75 -29.19
N ALA A 415 4.41 1.73 -29.54
CA ALA A 415 5.82 1.73 -29.18
C ALA A 415 5.98 1.82 -27.66
N LEU A 416 7.03 1.20 -27.12
CA LEU A 416 7.30 1.16 -25.69
C LEU A 416 8.55 1.96 -25.34
N SER A 417 8.49 2.70 -24.25
CA SER A 417 9.63 3.28 -23.55
C SER A 417 9.91 2.50 -22.29
N TYR A 418 11.17 2.45 -21.91
CA TYR A 418 11.64 1.72 -20.71
C TYR A 418 12.35 2.69 -19.79
N GLU A 419 12.18 2.48 -18.48
CA GLU A 419 12.94 3.17 -17.45
C GLU A 419 13.27 2.21 -16.33
N TRP A 420 14.56 2.01 -16.05
CA TRP A 420 15.05 1.26 -14.91
C TRP A 420 15.60 2.23 -13.87
N PHE A 421 15.08 2.17 -12.67
CA PHE A 421 15.56 3.02 -11.57
C PHE A 421 15.59 2.27 -10.24
N CYS A 422 16.40 2.77 -9.31
CA CYS A 422 16.39 2.29 -7.96
C CYS A 422 15.34 3.05 -7.13
N TYR A 423 14.43 2.31 -6.51
CA TYR A 423 13.53 2.88 -5.50
C TYR A 423 14.24 2.80 -4.14
N GLU A 424 15.08 3.80 -3.88
CA GLU A 424 16.03 3.79 -2.78
C GLU A 424 15.33 3.63 -1.42
N GLU A 425 14.21 4.30 -1.24
CA GLU A 425 13.48 4.34 0.02
C GLU A 425 12.76 3.03 0.33
N ALA A 426 12.46 2.22 -0.68
CA ALA A 426 11.84 0.90 -0.51
C ALA A 426 12.84 -0.18 -0.05
N GLY A 427 14.14 0.08 -0.26
CA GLY A 427 15.22 -0.81 0.16
C GLY A 427 15.67 -0.60 1.60
N THR A 428 16.67 -1.36 1.99
CA THR A 428 17.31 -1.17 3.30
C THR A 428 18.07 0.15 3.32
N ARG A 429 17.76 1.02 4.27
CA ARG A 429 18.42 2.33 4.42
C ARG A 429 19.94 2.19 4.43
N GLY A 430 20.61 3.02 3.65
CA GLY A 430 22.07 3.06 3.55
C GLY A 430 22.65 2.19 2.44
N MET A 431 21.87 1.36 1.76
CA MET A 431 22.35 0.61 0.59
C MET A 431 22.51 1.52 -0.64
N THR A 432 21.61 2.46 -0.83
CA THR A 432 21.55 3.32 -2.03
C THR A 432 21.05 4.73 -1.74
N SER A 433 21.03 5.23 -0.51
CA SER A 433 20.46 6.54 -0.21
C SER A 433 21.37 7.69 -0.68
N SER A 434 20.75 8.78 -1.13
CA SER A 434 21.44 10.06 -1.41
C SER A 434 22.24 10.58 -0.21
N ALA A 435 21.75 10.32 1.01
CA ALA A 435 22.45 10.64 2.26
C ALA A 435 23.77 9.87 2.44
N SER A 436 23.93 8.72 1.78
CA SER A 436 25.17 7.92 1.80
C SER A 436 26.18 8.33 0.73
N GLY A 437 25.79 9.21 -0.21
CA GLY A 437 26.59 9.64 -1.35
C GLY A 437 26.85 8.53 -2.39
N VAL A 438 26.13 7.41 -2.31
CA VAL A 438 26.22 6.30 -3.27
C VAL A 438 24.99 6.28 -4.12
N LYS A 439 25.09 6.87 -5.31
CA LYS A 439 24.09 6.69 -6.36
C LYS A 439 24.34 5.37 -7.06
N LEU A 440 23.31 4.55 -7.20
CA LEU A 440 23.39 3.35 -8.02
C LEU A 440 23.26 3.74 -9.48
N ASP A 441 24.32 3.50 -10.27
CA ASP A 441 24.30 3.77 -11.70
C ASP A 441 23.75 2.54 -12.43
N ILE A 442 22.59 2.72 -13.07
CA ILE A 442 22.01 1.73 -13.98
C ILE A 442 22.39 2.14 -15.40
N ASN A 443 23.19 1.31 -16.05
CA ASN A 443 23.63 1.57 -17.43
C ASN A 443 22.56 1.16 -18.41
N ASN A 444 22.30 1.96 -19.44
CA ASN A 444 21.22 1.80 -20.42
C ASN A 444 19.85 1.74 -19.76
N ALA A 445 19.62 2.60 -18.76
CA ALA A 445 18.39 2.60 -17.96
C ALA A 445 17.12 2.87 -18.78
N ASP A 446 17.25 3.45 -19.98
CA ASP A 446 16.21 3.76 -20.95
C ASP A 446 16.00 2.65 -22.01
N GLN A 447 16.70 1.52 -21.88
CA GLN A 447 16.65 0.42 -22.85
C GLN A 447 15.99 -0.83 -22.26
N PRO A 448 15.46 -1.74 -23.11
CA PRO A 448 14.92 -3.01 -22.63
C PRO A 448 15.98 -3.93 -22.00
N LYS A 449 17.27 -3.67 -22.27
CA LYS A 449 18.42 -4.32 -21.61
C LYS A 449 19.27 -3.30 -20.91
N ALA A 450 19.39 -3.44 -19.61
CA ALA A 450 20.19 -2.61 -18.74
C ALA A 450 21.12 -3.46 -17.89
N TRP A 451 21.99 -2.84 -17.11
CA TRP A 451 22.81 -3.53 -16.15
C TRP A 451 23.29 -2.57 -15.05
N LEU A 452 23.57 -3.12 -13.90
CA LEU A 452 24.16 -2.39 -12.79
C LEU A 452 25.30 -3.20 -12.15
N THR A 453 26.14 -2.50 -11.37
CA THR A 453 27.09 -3.14 -10.46
C THR A 453 26.64 -2.90 -9.03
N VAL A 454 26.53 -3.97 -8.25
CA VAL A 454 26.15 -3.89 -6.84
C VAL A 454 27.19 -3.11 -6.07
N LYS A 455 26.81 -1.97 -5.50
CA LYS A 455 27.65 -1.12 -4.66
C LYS A 455 27.13 -1.18 -3.22
N THR A 456 28.01 -1.20 -2.24
CA THR A 456 27.64 -1.03 -0.83
C THR A 456 28.30 0.21 -0.27
N THR A 457 27.61 0.84 0.66
CA THR A 457 28.16 1.96 1.41
C THR A 457 29.00 1.45 2.59
N ARG A 458 29.86 2.31 3.12
CA ARG A 458 30.63 2.02 4.36
C ARG A 458 29.73 1.98 5.63
N VAL A 459 28.48 2.38 5.52
CA VAL A 459 27.58 2.62 6.67
C VAL A 459 26.74 1.40 7.00
N VAL A 460 26.53 0.48 6.05
CA VAL A 460 25.79 -0.76 6.30
C VAL A 460 26.78 -1.88 6.59
N PRO A 461 26.57 -2.63 7.69
CA PRO A 461 27.41 -3.81 7.95
C PRO A 461 27.38 -4.72 6.72
N PRO A 462 28.53 -5.27 6.27
CA PRO A 462 28.54 -6.22 5.17
C PRO A 462 27.59 -7.36 5.47
N GLY A 463 26.64 -7.63 4.57
CA GLY A 463 25.87 -8.83 4.62
C GLY A 463 24.36 -8.68 4.92
N THR A 464 23.77 -7.47 4.95
CA THR A 464 22.33 -7.38 5.19
C THR A 464 21.72 -6.15 4.51
N GLY A 465 21.02 -6.34 3.39
CA GLY A 465 20.25 -5.25 2.83
C GLY A 465 19.67 -5.58 1.46
N THR A 466 18.53 -4.95 1.17
CA THR A 466 17.85 -5.09 -0.11
C THR A 466 17.92 -3.80 -0.91
N MET A 467 18.05 -3.92 -2.22
CA MET A 467 17.85 -2.84 -3.19
C MET A 467 16.63 -3.19 -4.04
N HIS A 468 15.75 -2.25 -4.27
CA HIS A 468 14.59 -2.41 -5.11
C HIS A 468 14.81 -1.69 -6.44
N ILE A 469 14.98 -2.47 -7.51
CA ILE A 469 15.08 -1.95 -8.87
C ILE A 469 13.70 -2.05 -9.52
N ILE A 470 13.23 -0.95 -10.02
CA ILE A 470 11.93 -0.86 -10.69
C ILE A 470 12.18 -0.73 -12.19
N LEU A 471 11.46 -1.53 -12.96
CA LEU A 471 11.23 -1.33 -14.39
C LEU A 471 9.88 -0.64 -14.55
N ALA A 472 9.87 0.53 -15.16
CA ALA A 472 8.67 1.15 -15.70
C ALA A 472 8.65 0.94 -17.22
N VAL A 473 7.55 0.41 -17.75
CA VAL A 473 7.29 0.31 -19.19
C VAL A 473 6.10 1.19 -19.51
N THR A 474 6.31 2.16 -20.39
CA THR A 474 5.30 3.14 -20.78
C THR A 474 5.04 3.06 -22.27
N ASP A 475 3.78 2.95 -22.67
CA ASP A 475 3.37 3.00 -24.06
C ASP A 475 3.43 4.44 -24.65
N HIS A 476 3.28 4.55 -25.97
CA HIS A 476 3.15 5.82 -26.67
C HIS A 476 1.71 6.08 -27.14
N GLY A 477 0.73 5.36 -26.58
CA GLY A 477 -0.68 5.63 -26.75
C GLY A 477 -1.14 6.93 -26.10
N PHE A 478 -2.44 7.21 -26.12
CA PHE A 478 -2.98 8.40 -25.49
C PHE A 478 -4.25 8.06 -24.69
N PRO A 479 -4.28 8.37 -23.37
CA PRO A 479 -3.17 8.85 -22.55
C PRO A 479 -2.07 7.79 -22.43
N ARG A 480 -0.81 8.18 -22.20
CA ARG A 480 0.32 7.25 -22.03
C ARG A 480 0.15 6.44 -20.76
N LEU A 481 0.26 5.13 -20.87
CA LEU A 481 0.02 4.21 -19.74
C LEU A 481 1.31 3.52 -19.30
N THR A 482 1.46 3.34 -18.00
CA THR A 482 2.66 2.75 -17.40
C THR A 482 2.30 1.53 -16.57
N ARG A 483 3.09 0.46 -16.72
CA ARG A 483 3.09 -0.73 -15.85
C ARG A 483 4.50 -1.04 -15.41
N TYR A 484 4.62 -1.75 -14.31
CA TYR A 484 5.90 -1.92 -13.63
C TYR A 484 6.28 -3.40 -13.45
N LYS A 485 7.56 -3.61 -13.19
CA LYS A 485 8.09 -4.83 -12.56
C LYS A 485 9.11 -4.45 -11.52
N ARG A 486 9.22 -5.25 -10.47
CA ARG A 486 10.15 -5.06 -9.38
C ARG A 486 11.18 -6.19 -9.36
N VAL A 487 12.46 -5.84 -9.23
CA VAL A 487 13.55 -6.78 -8.96
C VAL A 487 14.13 -6.42 -7.60
N ILE A 488 14.15 -7.38 -6.68
CA ILE A 488 14.75 -7.22 -5.35
C ILE A 488 16.12 -7.87 -5.37
N ILE A 489 17.16 -7.10 -5.05
CA ILE A 489 18.53 -7.58 -4.93
C ILE A 489 18.87 -7.64 -3.44
N ASP A 490 19.05 -8.85 -2.91
CA ASP A 490 19.47 -9.11 -1.53
C ASP A 490 21.00 -9.21 -1.51
N VAL A 491 21.64 -8.19 -0.95
CA VAL A 491 23.09 -8.07 -0.90
C VAL A 491 23.64 -8.73 0.36
N LYS A 492 24.58 -9.69 0.19
CA LYS A 492 25.19 -10.48 1.27
C LYS A 492 26.71 -10.36 1.29
#